data_621fc72aafb79cff8cc2ac47f3ca6cd4
#
_entry.id   621fc72aafb79cff8cc2ac47f3ca6cd4
#
_cell.length_a   1.000
_cell.length_b   1.000
_cell.length_c   1.000
_cell.angle_alpha   90.00
_cell.angle_beta   90.00
_cell.angle_gamma   90.00
#
_symmetry.space_group_name_H-M   'P 1'
#
loop_
_entity.id
_entity.type
_entity.pdbx_description
1 polymer ?
#
loop_
_entity_poly.entity_id
_entity_poly.type
_entity_poly.pdbx_seq_one_letter_code
_entity_poly.pdbx_strand_id
1 'polypeptide(L)' 'MTAFETLSARLREIQLLSDTASCLGWDQETYLPPKGVAHRADQLAFLAGEIHSRATNKQFEETLQAEPAWPPRPP' A
#
# COMPACT_ATOMS: atom_id res chain seq x y z
N MET A 1 6.70 -18.19 -11.87
CA MET A 1 5.88 -17.66 -10.77
C MET A 1 4.42 -17.77 -11.12
N THR A 2 3.61 -18.31 -10.22
CA THR A 2 2.18 -18.44 -10.48
C THR A 2 1.48 -17.09 -10.29
N ALA A 3 0.25 -16.97 -10.82
CA ALA A 3 -0.56 -15.77 -10.62
C ALA A 3 -0.78 -15.49 -9.14
N PHE A 4 -0.99 -16.55 -8.35
CA PHE A 4 -1.17 -16.40 -6.90
C PHE A 4 0.09 -15.86 -6.22
N GLU A 5 1.26 -16.36 -6.59
CA GLU A 5 2.52 -15.89 -6.01
C GLU A 5 2.77 -14.43 -6.36
N THR A 6 2.51 -14.03 -7.60
CA THR A 6 2.64 -12.64 -8.04
C THR A 6 1.68 -11.73 -7.27
N LEU A 7 0.43 -12.16 -7.12
CA LEU A 7 -0.57 -11.41 -6.39
C LEU A 7 -0.20 -11.25 -4.92
N SER A 8 0.27 -12.33 -4.28
CA SER A 8 0.70 -12.29 -2.88
C SER A 8 1.84 -11.32 -2.67
N ALA A 9 2.83 -11.32 -3.58
CA ALA A 9 3.97 -10.40 -3.50
C ALA A 9 3.51 -8.95 -3.63
N ARG A 10 2.58 -8.66 -4.55
CA ARG A 10 2.04 -7.31 -4.74
C ARG A 10 1.25 -6.84 -3.53
N LEU A 11 0.42 -7.70 -2.97
CA LEU A 11 -0.35 -7.37 -1.77
C LEU A 11 0.55 -7.10 -0.58
N ARG A 12 1.65 -7.85 -0.46
CA ARG A 12 2.62 -7.62 0.60
C ARG A 12 3.28 -6.25 0.46
N GLU A 13 3.65 -5.85 -0.76
CA GLU A 13 4.22 -4.53 -1.01
C GLU A 13 3.26 -3.42 -0.58
N ILE A 14 1.99 -3.56 -0.95
CA ILE A 14 0.96 -2.59 -0.59
C ILE A 14 0.79 -2.54 0.93
N GLN A 15 0.78 -3.69 1.59
CA GLN A 15 0.65 -3.75 3.04
C GLN A 15 1.83 -3.08 3.75
N LEU A 16 3.05 -3.33 3.28
CA LEU A 16 4.24 -2.71 3.86
C LEU A 16 4.21 -1.19 3.71
N LEU A 17 3.78 -0.70 2.55
CA LEU A 17 3.64 0.74 2.32
C LEU A 17 2.55 1.34 3.19
N SER A 18 1.42 0.65 3.33
CA SER A 18 0.31 1.12 4.16
C SER A 18 0.69 1.20 5.62
N ASP A 19 1.40 0.19 6.12
CA ASP A 19 1.86 0.17 7.50
C ASP A 19 2.86 1.30 7.76
N THR A 20 3.76 1.56 6.81
CA THR A 20 4.72 2.65 6.91
C THR A 20 3.99 3.99 6.95
N ALA A 21 3.02 4.19 6.08
CA ALA A 21 2.23 5.43 6.04
C ALA A 21 1.48 5.64 7.36
N SER A 22 0.93 4.56 7.93
CA SER A 22 0.22 4.64 9.21
C SER A 22 1.14 5.05 10.35
N CYS A 23 2.34 4.50 10.40
CA CYS A 23 3.34 4.88 11.42
C CYS A 23 3.73 6.34 11.29
N LEU A 24 3.95 6.82 10.07
CA LEU A 24 4.31 8.21 9.84
C LEU A 24 3.16 9.16 10.22
N GLY A 25 1.93 8.77 9.91
CA GLY A 25 0.76 9.55 10.27
C GLY A 25 0.59 9.66 11.77
N TRP A 26 0.79 8.57 12.49
CA TRP A 26 0.71 8.55 13.95
C TRP A 26 1.79 9.42 14.57
N ASP A 27 3.02 9.33 14.05
CA ASP A 27 4.13 10.16 14.52
C ASP A 27 3.83 11.64 14.33
N GLN A 28 3.22 12.01 13.19
CA GLN A 28 2.83 13.39 12.92
C GLN A 28 1.87 13.93 13.97
N GLU A 29 0.93 13.11 14.44
CA GLU A 29 -0.07 13.54 15.42
C GLU A 29 0.49 13.63 16.84
N THR A 30 1.53 12.88 17.16
CA THR A 30 1.99 12.72 18.53
C THR A 30 3.32 13.39 18.82
N TYR A 31 4.31 13.26 17.97
CA TYR A 31 5.69 13.61 18.29
C TYR A 31 6.34 14.59 17.33
N LEU A 32 5.76 14.80 16.17
CA LEU A 32 6.42 15.58 15.13
C LEU A 32 6.48 17.07 15.49
N PRO A 33 7.68 17.71 15.47
CA PRO A 33 7.79 19.15 15.67
C PRO A 33 7.07 19.93 14.57
N PRO A 34 6.55 21.12 14.86
CA PRO A 34 5.83 21.92 13.85
C PRO A 34 6.60 22.15 12.55
N LYS A 35 7.93 22.27 12.63
CA LYS A 35 8.75 22.48 11.43
C LYS A 35 8.81 21.28 10.51
N GLY A 36 8.49 20.09 11.04
CA GLY A 36 8.51 18.86 10.25
C GLY A 36 7.21 18.53 9.55
N VAL A 37 6.13 19.27 9.81
CA VAL A 37 4.80 18.92 9.33
C VAL A 37 4.72 18.95 7.81
N ALA A 38 5.27 19.98 7.15
CA ALA A 38 5.22 20.09 5.69
C ALA A 38 5.98 18.94 5.03
N HIS A 39 7.16 18.61 5.53
CA HIS A 39 7.94 17.52 4.98
C HIS A 39 7.24 16.17 5.17
N ARG A 40 6.65 15.95 6.34
CA ARG A 40 5.90 14.73 6.63
C ARG A 40 4.67 14.62 5.73
N ALA A 41 3.98 15.74 5.46
CA ALA A 41 2.84 15.75 4.56
C ALA A 41 3.26 15.32 3.14
N ASP A 42 4.43 15.78 2.69
CA ASP A 42 4.98 15.37 1.40
C ASP A 42 5.30 13.87 1.37
N GLN A 43 5.87 13.35 2.46
CA GLN A 43 6.16 11.92 2.58
C GLN A 43 4.89 11.09 2.51
N LEU A 44 3.85 11.50 3.25
CA LEU A 44 2.58 10.78 3.26
C LEU A 44 1.89 10.83 1.91
N ALA A 45 1.93 11.98 1.25
CA ALA A 45 1.36 12.13 -0.09
C ALA A 45 2.07 11.23 -1.11
N PHE A 46 3.40 11.16 -1.03
CA PHE A 46 4.18 10.28 -1.89
C PHE A 46 3.81 8.81 -1.66
N LEU A 47 3.74 8.39 -0.40
CA LEU A 47 3.37 7.01 -0.07
C LEU A 47 1.96 6.69 -0.51
N ALA A 48 1.02 7.60 -0.32
CA ALA A 48 -0.36 7.41 -0.78
C ALA A 48 -0.43 7.23 -2.30
N GLY A 49 0.35 8.01 -3.04
CA GLY A 49 0.45 7.90 -4.49
C GLY A 49 1.01 6.55 -4.91
N GLU A 50 2.05 6.07 -4.22
CA GLU A 50 2.65 4.78 -4.51
C GLU A 50 1.69 3.63 -4.22
N ILE A 51 0.97 3.70 -3.11
CA ILE A 51 -0.04 2.69 -2.75
C ILE A 51 -1.12 2.65 -3.83
N HIS A 52 -1.63 3.82 -4.21
CA HIS A 52 -2.66 3.92 -5.23
C HIS A 52 -2.18 3.36 -6.58
N SER A 53 -0.97 3.73 -6.98
CA SER A 53 -0.38 3.27 -8.23
C SER A 53 -0.26 1.75 -8.27
N ARG A 54 0.18 1.14 -7.17
CA ARG A 54 0.31 -0.31 -7.09
C ARG A 54 -1.04 -1.01 -7.07
N ALA A 55 -2.03 -0.45 -6.38
CA ALA A 55 -3.36 -1.03 -6.27
C ALA A 55 -4.16 -0.91 -7.58
N THR A 56 -3.90 0.12 -8.38
CA THR A 56 -4.60 0.35 -9.65
C THR A 56 -3.79 -0.04 -10.87
N ASN A 57 -2.61 -0.62 -10.67
CA ASN A 57 -1.76 -1.06 -11.76
C ASN A 57 -2.50 -2.10 -12.61
N LYS A 58 -2.45 -1.93 -13.93
CA LYS A 58 -3.15 -2.82 -14.85
C LYS A 58 -2.71 -4.28 -14.70
N GLN A 59 -1.41 -4.50 -14.51
CA GLN A 59 -0.88 -5.83 -14.32
C GLN A 59 -1.41 -6.48 -13.04
N PHE A 60 -1.52 -5.69 -11.95
CA PHE A 60 -2.09 -6.17 -10.71
C PHE A 60 -3.56 -6.55 -10.90
N GLU A 61 -4.32 -5.71 -11.58
CA GLU A 61 -5.72 -5.96 -11.86
C GLU A 61 -5.90 -7.22 -12.71
N GLU A 62 -5.09 -7.39 -13.75
CA GLU A 62 -5.10 -8.58 -14.58
C GLU A 62 -4.77 -9.84 -13.77
N THR A 63 -3.81 -9.73 -12.86
CA THR A 63 -3.43 -10.83 -11.98
C THR A 63 -4.57 -11.20 -11.05
N LEU A 64 -5.28 -10.22 -10.50
CA LEU A 64 -6.47 -10.46 -9.69
C LEU A 64 -7.54 -11.23 -10.46
N GLN A 65 -7.79 -10.83 -11.69
CA GLN A 65 -8.81 -11.46 -12.52
C GLN A 65 -8.42 -12.87 -12.93
N ALA A 66 -7.12 -13.14 -13.04
CA ALA A 66 -6.61 -14.45 -13.40
C ALA A 66 -6.63 -15.45 -12.25
N GLU A 67 -6.78 -14.99 -11.00
CA GLU A 67 -6.80 -15.85 -9.82
C GLU A 67 -8.22 -16.28 -9.49
N PRO A 68 -8.59 -17.55 -9.74
CA PRO A 68 -9.99 -17.98 -9.56
C PRO A 68 -10.44 -18.01 -8.10
N ALA A 69 -9.51 -18.04 -7.15
CA ALA A 69 -9.84 -18.04 -5.73
C ALA A 69 -9.93 -16.63 -5.13
N TRP A 70 -9.75 -15.60 -5.96
CA TRP A 70 -9.74 -14.23 -5.48
C TRP A 70 -11.10 -13.55 -5.71
N PRO A 71 -11.61 -12.74 -4.77
CA PRO A 71 -11.09 -12.59 -3.39
C PRO A 71 -11.33 -13.84 -2.55
N PRO A 72 -10.46 -14.13 -1.54
CA PRO A 72 -10.66 -15.29 -0.69
C PRO A 72 -12.00 -15.17 0.04
N ARG A 73 -12.74 -16.27 0.08
CA ARG A 73 -14.02 -16.30 0.79
C ARG A 73 -13.78 -16.59 2.25
N PRO A 74 -14.53 -15.97 3.17
CA PRO A 74 -14.42 -16.31 4.58
C PRO A 74 -14.87 -17.76 4.82
N PRO A 75 -14.29 -18.43 5.82
CA PRO A 75 -14.68 -19.80 6.14
C PRO A 75 -16.12 -19.91 6.63
#